data_b54293d668ccc58e314913a763adca65
#
_entry.id   b54293d668ccc58e314913a763adca65
#
_cell.length_a   1.000
_cell.length_b   1.000
_cell.length_c   1.000
_cell.angle_alpha   90.00
_cell.angle_beta   90.00
_cell.angle_gamma   90.00
#
_symmetry.space_group_name_H-M   'P 1'
#
loop_
_entity.id
_entity.type
_entity.pdbx_description
1 polymer ?
#
loop_
_entity_poly.entity_id
_entity_poly.type
_entity_poly.pdbx_seq_one_letter_code
_entity_poly.pdbx_strand_id
1 'polypeptide(L)'
;MATTATRKEALQNHLLADVSDEELDRLLPNLQALSLPLGQVLYESGQKMDYVYFPTTAIISLLYIMENGSSAEIGVVGNDGLVGIAIFMGGDTTPNRAVVQSAGKTLKMKSTMMKDEFTRGGRFHNLCLRYTQALITQISQTAVCNRLHSVDQQLCRWLLLSHDRLPSDRLIMTQDLISNMLGVRREGITHAAKRLQRAGYITYVRGDMTILDRKGLESSVCECYQVVRTEYDRLLA
;
A
#
# COMPACT_ATOMS: atom_id res chain seq x y z
N MET A 1 -12.98 17.05 7.49
CA MET A 1 -12.95 18.02 6.35
C MET A 1 -11.57 17.97 5.73
N ALA A 2 -11.44 18.10 4.41
CA ALA A 2 -10.15 18.18 3.74
C ALA A 2 -9.59 19.60 3.89
N THR A 3 -8.32 19.73 4.23
CA THR A 3 -7.61 21.01 4.34
C THR A 3 -6.46 21.05 3.35
N THR A 4 -6.02 22.22 2.93
CA THR A 4 -4.82 22.35 2.11
C THR A 4 -3.64 21.74 2.87
N ALA A 5 -2.86 20.90 2.19
CA ALA A 5 -1.72 20.22 2.81
C ALA A 5 -0.59 21.22 3.14
N THR A 6 0.07 20.99 4.24
CA THR A 6 1.31 21.69 4.58
C THR A 6 2.51 20.98 3.94
N ARG A 7 3.62 21.70 3.74
CA ARG A 7 4.89 21.11 3.27
C ARG A 7 5.34 19.95 4.18
N LYS A 8 5.21 20.12 5.51
CA LYS A 8 5.55 19.07 6.48
C LYS A 8 4.73 17.78 6.29
N GLU A 9 3.45 17.89 5.95
CA GLU A 9 2.60 16.73 5.66
C GLU A 9 2.97 16.10 4.33
N ALA A 10 3.28 16.89 3.29
CA ALA A 10 3.70 16.37 1.99
C ALA A 10 4.99 15.55 2.10
N LEU A 11 5.97 16.02 2.84
CA LEU A 11 7.25 15.33 3.08
C LEU A 11 7.12 14.00 3.86
N GLN A 12 5.94 13.65 4.38
CA GLN A 12 5.70 12.34 4.99
C GLN A 12 5.43 11.24 3.93
N ASN A 13 5.16 11.62 2.67
CA ASN A 13 5.12 10.67 1.56
C ASN A 13 6.45 10.73 0.81
N HIS A 14 7.11 9.59 0.66
CA HIS A 14 8.47 9.53 0.12
C HIS A 14 8.57 10.01 -1.34
N LEU A 15 7.53 9.76 -2.17
CA LEU A 15 7.52 10.28 -3.54
C LEU A 15 7.48 11.81 -3.57
N LEU A 16 6.69 12.44 -2.68
CA LEU A 16 6.62 13.88 -2.57
C LEU A 16 7.84 14.48 -1.85
N ALA A 17 8.51 13.70 -1.02
CA ALA A 17 9.75 14.13 -0.36
C ALA A 17 10.96 14.16 -1.31
N ASP A 18 10.90 13.37 -2.40
CA ASP A 18 12.00 13.23 -3.34
C ASP A 18 11.85 14.08 -4.62
N VAL A 19 10.79 14.88 -4.77
CA VAL A 19 10.69 15.91 -5.83
C VAL A 19 11.56 17.12 -5.52
N SER A 20 11.86 17.94 -6.53
CA SER A 20 12.56 19.21 -6.29
C SER A 20 11.69 20.18 -5.49
N ASP A 21 12.33 21.14 -4.78
CA ASP A 21 11.63 22.18 -4.04
C ASP A 21 10.64 22.96 -4.92
N GLU A 22 11.04 23.27 -6.16
CA GLU A 22 10.21 23.98 -7.13
C GLU A 22 9.00 23.15 -7.55
N GLU A 23 9.16 21.84 -7.77
CA GLU A 23 8.05 20.95 -8.09
C GLU A 23 7.12 20.80 -6.91
N LEU A 24 7.65 20.65 -5.69
CA LEU A 24 6.84 20.56 -4.47
C LEU A 24 6.01 21.83 -4.25
N ASP A 25 6.58 23.01 -4.47
CA ASP A 25 5.87 24.29 -4.34
C ASP A 25 4.72 24.43 -5.35
N ARG A 26 4.83 23.83 -6.54
CA ARG A 26 3.72 23.76 -7.51
C ARG A 26 2.67 22.73 -7.14
N LEU A 27 3.08 21.59 -6.53
CA LEU A 27 2.16 20.52 -6.13
C LEU A 27 1.34 20.90 -4.89
N LEU A 28 1.94 21.56 -3.90
CA LEU A 28 1.34 21.86 -2.59
C LEU A 28 -0.05 22.52 -2.65
N PRO A 29 -0.30 23.55 -3.48
CA PRO A 29 -1.63 24.19 -3.56
C PRO A 29 -2.74 23.25 -4.03
N ASN A 30 -2.38 22.14 -4.72
CA ASN A 30 -3.29 21.14 -5.26
C ASN A 30 -3.47 19.92 -4.35
N LEU A 31 -2.69 19.83 -3.27
CA LEU A 31 -2.74 18.74 -2.30
C LEU A 31 -3.71 19.07 -1.16
N GLN A 32 -4.60 18.14 -0.86
CA GLN A 32 -5.56 18.22 0.24
C GLN A 32 -5.30 17.10 1.24
N ALA A 33 -5.04 17.47 2.51
CA ALA A 33 -4.88 16.53 3.60
C ALA A 33 -6.25 16.04 4.11
N LEU A 34 -6.36 14.73 4.34
CA LEU A 34 -7.55 14.10 4.92
C LEU A 34 -7.18 12.85 5.73
N SER A 35 -8.07 12.48 6.65
CA SER A 35 -7.99 11.21 7.38
C SER A 35 -8.90 10.18 6.72
N LEU A 36 -8.39 8.96 6.62
CA LEU A 36 -9.10 7.81 6.05
C LEU A 36 -9.42 6.81 7.15
N PRO A 37 -10.70 6.50 7.42
CA PRO A 37 -11.06 5.42 8.32
C PRO A 37 -10.80 4.05 7.68
N LEU A 38 -10.60 3.03 8.52
CA LEU A 38 -10.48 1.63 8.10
C LEU A 38 -11.68 1.21 7.26
N GLY A 39 -11.43 0.50 6.16
CA GLY A 39 -12.45 -0.04 5.27
C GLY A 39 -13.04 0.98 4.28
N GLN A 40 -12.65 2.25 4.32
CA GLN A 40 -13.10 3.23 3.33
C GLN A 40 -12.63 2.82 1.94
N VAL A 41 -13.57 2.83 0.99
CA VAL A 41 -13.28 2.64 -0.44
C VAL A 41 -12.89 3.98 -1.05
N LEU A 42 -11.76 4.01 -1.77
CA LEU A 42 -11.28 5.17 -2.50
C LEU A 42 -11.79 5.21 -3.94
N TYR A 43 -11.85 4.05 -4.57
CA TYR A 43 -12.52 3.84 -5.87
C TYR A 43 -12.93 2.37 -6.02
N GLU A 44 -14.00 2.14 -6.77
CA GLU A 44 -14.50 0.81 -7.14
C GLU A 44 -13.92 0.36 -8.49
N SER A 45 -13.96 -0.97 -8.73
CA SER A 45 -13.59 -1.57 -10.02
C SER A 45 -14.36 -0.92 -11.17
N GLY A 46 -13.65 -0.51 -12.21
CA GLY A 46 -14.22 0.15 -13.39
C GLY A 46 -14.66 1.60 -13.20
N GLN A 47 -14.63 2.12 -11.99
CA GLN A 47 -14.98 3.52 -11.71
C GLN A 47 -13.89 4.47 -12.22
N LYS A 48 -14.33 5.61 -12.79
CA LYS A 48 -13.40 6.70 -13.13
C LYS A 48 -12.81 7.30 -11.86
N MET A 49 -11.49 7.47 -11.85
CA MET A 49 -10.77 8.02 -10.72
C MET A 49 -10.70 9.55 -10.81
N ASP A 50 -11.31 10.24 -9.85
CA ASP A 50 -11.28 11.70 -9.76
C ASP A 50 -10.04 12.22 -9.04
N TYR A 51 -9.38 11.38 -8.24
CA TYR A 51 -8.24 11.74 -7.41
C TYR A 51 -7.15 10.67 -7.44
N VAL A 52 -5.89 11.11 -7.34
CA VAL A 52 -4.77 10.32 -6.84
C VAL A 52 -4.63 10.55 -5.34
N TYR A 53 -4.09 9.54 -4.63
CA TYR A 53 -3.84 9.63 -3.19
C TYR A 53 -2.37 9.32 -2.89
N PHE A 54 -1.77 10.13 -2.03
CA PHE A 54 -0.42 9.97 -1.50
C PHE A 54 -0.53 9.68 -0.01
N PRO A 55 -0.55 8.40 0.40
CA PRO A 55 -0.64 8.06 1.82
C PRO A 55 0.55 8.60 2.60
N THR A 56 0.31 8.99 3.85
CA THR A 56 1.37 9.44 4.77
C THR A 56 1.46 8.52 5.99
N THR A 57 0.33 8.07 6.52
CA THR A 57 0.26 7.08 7.60
C THR A 57 -0.84 6.04 7.38
N ALA A 58 -1.69 6.20 6.36
CA ALA A 58 -2.65 5.19 5.95
C ALA A 58 -2.00 4.11 5.11
N ILE A 59 -2.55 2.89 5.11
CA ILE A 59 -2.24 1.85 4.15
C ILE A 59 -3.47 1.56 3.30
N ILE A 60 -3.29 1.43 2.00
CA ILE A 60 -4.34 1.15 1.03
C ILE A 60 -4.01 -0.16 0.31
N SER A 61 -4.97 -1.10 0.32
CA SER A 61 -4.92 -2.34 -0.45
C SER A 61 -5.54 -2.16 -1.82
N LEU A 62 -4.88 -2.70 -2.83
CA LEU A 62 -5.40 -2.85 -4.19
C LEU A 62 -5.95 -4.27 -4.33
N LEU A 63 -7.27 -4.40 -4.50
CA LEU A 63 -8.00 -5.68 -4.46
C LEU A 63 -8.64 -6.00 -5.81
N TYR A 64 -8.52 -7.26 -6.24
CA TYR A 64 -9.45 -7.81 -7.21
C TYR A 64 -10.59 -8.52 -6.49
N ILE A 65 -11.81 -8.31 -6.97
CA ILE A 65 -13.02 -8.98 -6.47
C ILE A 65 -13.59 -9.81 -7.63
N MET A 66 -13.74 -11.09 -7.37
CA MET A 66 -14.28 -12.03 -8.34
C MET A 66 -15.81 -12.03 -8.33
N GLU A 67 -16.44 -12.55 -9.37
CA GLU A 67 -17.91 -12.64 -9.48
C GLU A 67 -18.58 -13.39 -8.31
N ASN A 68 -17.90 -14.37 -7.73
CA ASN A 68 -18.37 -15.10 -6.56
C ASN A 68 -18.15 -14.36 -5.22
N GLY A 69 -17.67 -13.11 -5.25
CA GLY A 69 -17.40 -12.28 -4.08
C GLY A 69 -16.06 -12.55 -3.38
N SER A 70 -15.29 -13.54 -3.81
CA SER A 70 -13.93 -13.73 -3.27
C SER A 70 -13.02 -12.58 -3.70
N SER A 71 -12.06 -12.24 -2.87
CA SER A 71 -11.11 -11.17 -3.15
C SER A 71 -9.68 -11.59 -2.83
N ALA A 72 -8.73 -10.94 -3.50
CA ALA A 72 -7.32 -11.05 -3.17
C ALA A 72 -6.62 -9.69 -3.37
N GLU A 73 -5.70 -9.38 -2.47
CA GLU A 73 -4.83 -8.23 -2.59
C GLU A 73 -3.73 -8.51 -3.61
N ILE A 74 -3.60 -7.62 -4.56
CA ILE A 74 -2.52 -7.66 -5.55
C ILE A 74 -1.34 -6.77 -5.16
N GLY A 75 -1.59 -5.75 -4.36
CA GLY A 75 -0.56 -4.82 -3.89
C GLY A 75 -1.04 -3.95 -2.74
N VAL A 76 -0.09 -3.45 -1.99
CA VAL A 76 -0.30 -2.55 -0.86
C VAL A 76 0.47 -1.25 -1.10
N VAL A 77 -0.16 -0.12 -0.79
CA VAL A 77 0.40 1.22 -0.97
C VAL A 77 0.38 1.96 0.36
N GLY A 78 1.51 2.47 0.76
CA GLY A 78 1.68 3.32 1.93
C GLY A 78 2.41 4.62 1.61
N ASN A 79 3.15 5.15 2.57
CA ASN A 79 3.93 6.38 2.43
C ASN A 79 5.06 6.31 1.38
N ASP A 80 5.35 5.14 0.86
CA ASP A 80 6.34 4.87 -0.19
C ASP A 80 5.77 4.98 -1.62
N GLY A 81 4.48 5.37 -1.77
CA GLY A 81 3.83 5.33 -3.06
C GLY A 81 2.62 6.25 -3.23
N LEU A 82 1.88 6.00 -4.29
CA LEU A 82 0.62 6.67 -4.61
C LEU A 82 -0.43 5.66 -5.11
N VAL A 83 -1.70 5.98 -4.89
CA VAL A 83 -2.85 5.24 -5.41
C VAL A 83 -3.46 6.01 -6.58
N GLY A 84 -3.71 5.33 -7.71
CA GLY A 84 -4.31 5.93 -8.89
C GLY A 84 -3.36 6.07 -10.08
N ILE A 85 -2.39 5.15 -10.25
CA ILE A 85 -1.43 5.15 -11.36
C ILE A 85 -2.11 5.18 -12.74
N ALA A 86 -3.30 4.59 -12.89
CA ALA A 86 -4.04 4.56 -14.15
C ALA A 86 -4.35 5.97 -14.68
N ILE A 87 -4.45 6.99 -13.82
CA ILE A 87 -4.74 8.37 -14.21
C ILE A 87 -3.66 8.92 -15.14
N PHE A 88 -2.39 8.78 -14.79
CA PHE A 88 -1.30 9.30 -15.62
C PHE A 88 -0.81 8.29 -16.66
N MET A 89 -1.20 7.01 -16.53
CA MET A 89 -0.96 6.01 -17.58
C MET A 89 -2.02 6.07 -18.70
N GLY A 90 -3.01 6.97 -18.61
CA GLY A 90 -4.01 7.22 -19.66
C GLY A 90 -5.29 6.40 -19.58
N GLY A 91 -5.46 5.53 -18.56
CA GLY A 91 -6.63 4.66 -18.45
C GLY A 91 -7.80 5.27 -17.69
N ASP A 92 -7.55 6.15 -16.74
CA ASP A 92 -8.54 6.77 -15.82
C ASP A 92 -9.37 5.80 -14.99
N THR A 93 -9.41 4.52 -15.34
CA THR A 93 -10.13 3.43 -14.67
C THR A 93 -9.22 2.22 -14.49
N THR A 94 -9.58 1.33 -13.58
CA THR A 94 -8.88 0.06 -13.37
C THR A 94 -9.87 -1.02 -12.91
N PRO A 95 -9.64 -2.30 -13.24
CA PRO A 95 -10.50 -3.40 -12.77
C PRO A 95 -10.28 -3.75 -11.28
N ASN A 96 -9.35 -3.13 -10.59
CA ASN A 96 -9.18 -3.33 -9.16
C ASN A 96 -9.94 -2.27 -8.35
N ARG A 97 -10.13 -2.56 -7.06
CA ARG A 97 -10.71 -1.68 -6.04
C ARG A 97 -9.59 -1.24 -5.10
N ALA A 98 -9.62 0.01 -4.64
CA ALA A 98 -8.75 0.49 -3.57
C ALA A 98 -9.52 0.67 -2.26
N VAL A 99 -9.04 0.03 -1.20
CA VAL A 99 -9.67 0.10 0.14
C VAL A 99 -8.63 0.39 1.22
N VAL A 100 -9.01 1.18 2.21
CA VAL A 100 -8.15 1.51 3.35
C VAL A 100 -8.00 0.27 4.24
N GLN A 101 -6.78 -0.28 4.25
CA GLN A 101 -6.38 -1.43 5.05
C GLN A 101 -6.00 -1.02 6.49
N SER A 102 -5.34 0.13 6.64
CA SER A 102 -5.02 0.73 7.93
C SER A 102 -5.43 2.19 7.94
N ALA A 103 -6.23 2.56 8.94
CA ALA A 103 -6.68 3.94 9.12
C ALA A 103 -5.46 4.88 9.30
N GLY A 104 -5.54 6.07 8.73
CA GLY A 104 -4.45 7.03 8.81
C GLY A 104 -4.70 8.27 7.96
N LYS A 105 -3.65 9.03 7.71
CA LYS A 105 -3.68 10.23 6.88
C LYS A 105 -3.21 9.95 5.47
N THR A 106 -3.73 10.74 4.54
CA THR A 106 -3.31 10.78 3.14
C THR A 106 -3.43 12.19 2.60
N LEU A 107 -2.73 12.47 1.52
CA LEU A 107 -2.95 13.65 0.69
C LEU A 107 -3.66 13.19 -0.58
N LYS A 108 -4.60 13.99 -1.10
CA LYS A 108 -5.21 13.73 -2.39
C LYS A 108 -5.04 14.90 -3.34
N MET A 109 -4.93 14.60 -4.63
CA MET A 109 -4.85 15.58 -5.71
C MET A 109 -5.87 15.22 -6.79
N LYS A 110 -6.50 16.21 -7.42
CA LYS A 110 -7.39 15.97 -8.55
C LYS A 110 -6.67 15.33 -9.72
N SER A 111 -7.35 14.41 -10.41
CA SER A 111 -6.81 13.68 -11.57
C SER A 111 -6.33 14.61 -12.69
N THR A 112 -7.02 15.73 -12.91
CA THR A 112 -6.62 16.76 -13.89
C THR A 112 -5.25 17.37 -13.54
N MET A 113 -5.07 17.78 -12.28
CA MET A 113 -3.79 18.35 -11.81
C MET A 113 -2.65 17.32 -11.86
N MET A 114 -2.95 16.07 -11.54
CA MET A 114 -1.98 14.98 -11.65
C MET A 114 -1.50 14.80 -13.10
N LYS A 115 -2.43 14.81 -14.07
CA LYS A 115 -2.09 14.71 -15.50
C LYS A 115 -1.26 15.89 -15.97
N ASP A 116 -1.62 17.11 -15.56
CA ASP A 116 -0.90 18.32 -15.92
C ASP A 116 0.54 18.28 -15.42
N GLU A 117 0.75 17.95 -14.14
CA GLU A 117 2.11 17.86 -13.57
C GLU A 117 2.91 16.69 -14.15
N PHE A 118 2.28 15.54 -14.40
CA PHE A 118 2.95 14.40 -15.05
C PHE A 118 3.40 14.77 -16.47
N THR A 119 2.57 15.46 -17.25
CA THR A 119 2.87 15.88 -18.64
C THR A 119 3.98 16.93 -18.71
N ARG A 120 4.21 17.72 -17.66
CA ARG A 120 5.32 18.67 -17.59
C ARG A 120 6.70 18.00 -17.67
N GLY A 121 6.78 16.72 -17.30
CA GLY A 121 8.06 16.03 -17.17
C GLY A 121 8.76 16.34 -15.84
N GLY A 122 10.08 16.25 -15.80
CA GLY A 122 10.88 16.56 -14.62
C GLY A 122 11.03 15.36 -13.66
N ARG A 123 11.43 15.66 -12.41
CA ARG A 123 11.72 14.64 -11.40
C ARG A 123 10.44 13.93 -10.95
N PHE A 124 9.35 14.67 -10.75
CA PHE A 124 8.05 14.08 -10.37
C PHE A 124 7.55 13.05 -11.40
N HIS A 125 7.62 13.38 -12.69
CA HIS A 125 7.29 12.45 -13.78
C HIS A 125 8.12 11.16 -13.68
N ASN A 126 9.44 11.30 -13.55
CA ASN A 126 10.36 10.16 -13.47
C ASN A 126 10.09 9.30 -12.22
N LEU A 127 9.80 9.92 -11.07
CA LEU A 127 9.43 9.21 -9.84
C LEU A 127 8.12 8.43 -10.01
N CYS A 128 7.11 9.00 -10.68
CA CYS A 128 5.87 8.31 -10.99
C CYS A 128 6.10 7.05 -11.86
N LEU A 129 6.97 7.13 -12.87
CA LEU A 129 7.33 5.99 -13.72
C LEU A 129 8.10 4.92 -12.93
N ARG A 130 9.10 5.31 -12.14
CA ARG A 130 9.90 4.41 -11.30
C ARG A 130 9.03 3.73 -10.25
N TYR A 131 8.14 4.48 -9.59
CA TYR A 131 7.17 3.91 -8.67
C TYR A 131 6.22 2.91 -9.35
N THR A 132 5.75 3.22 -10.56
CA THR A 132 4.91 2.29 -11.33
C THR A 132 5.65 0.97 -11.59
N GLN A 133 6.93 1.02 -11.95
CA GLN A 133 7.77 -0.17 -12.11
C GLN A 133 7.90 -0.94 -10.79
N ALA A 134 8.16 -0.27 -9.67
CA ALA A 134 8.24 -0.89 -8.35
C ALA A 134 6.92 -1.58 -7.96
N LEU A 135 5.79 -0.93 -8.21
CA LEU A 135 4.46 -1.49 -7.96
C LEU A 135 4.18 -2.72 -8.85
N ILE A 136 4.57 -2.70 -10.12
CA ILE A 136 4.49 -3.87 -11.02
C ILE A 136 5.31 -5.03 -10.44
N THR A 137 6.52 -4.78 -9.94
CA THR A 137 7.34 -5.80 -9.28
C THR A 137 6.62 -6.36 -8.04
N GLN A 138 6.04 -5.51 -7.20
CA GLN A 138 5.27 -5.96 -6.02
C GLN A 138 4.09 -6.86 -6.43
N ILE A 139 3.32 -6.48 -7.44
CA ILE A 139 2.17 -7.24 -7.95
C ILE A 139 2.63 -8.59 -8.50
N SER A 140 3.70 -8.62 -9.30
CA SER A 140 4.27 -9.85 -9.87
C SER A 140 4.76 -10.79 -8.77
N GLN A 141 5.47 -10.28 -7.76
CA GLN A 141 5.92 -11.07 -6.62
C GLN A 141 4.75 -11.56 -5.76
N THR A 142 3.66 -10.79 -5.66
CA THR A 142 2.45 -11.25 -4.97
C THR A 142 1.85 -12.47 -5.68
N ALA A 143 1.75 -12.44 -7.01
CA ALA A 143 1.23 -13.57 -7.79
C ALA A 143 2.10 -14.83 -7.61
N VAL A 144 3.43 -14.70 -7.70
CA VAL A 144 4.37 -15.80 -7.47
C VAL A 144 4.27 -16.33 -6.04
N CYS A 145 4.28 -15.45 -5.05
CA CYS A 145 4.21 -15.80 -3.63
C CYS A 145 2.92 -16.57 -3.30
N ASN A 146 1.78 -16.09 -3.79
CA ASN A 146 0.48 -16.74 -3.55
C ASN A 146 0.39 -18.14 -4.18
N ARG A 147 1.17 -18.41 -5.23
CA ARG A 147 1.18 -19.71 -5.91
C ARG A 147 2.16 -20.71 -5.32
N LEU A 148 3.34 -20.26 -4.87
CA LEU A 148 4.47 -21.12 -4.59
C LEU A 148 4.82 -21.23 -3.09
N HIS A 149 4.39 -20.28 -2.27
CA HIS A 149 4.80 -20.22 -0.85
C HIS A 149 3.67 -20.60 0.09
N SER A 150 4.06 -21.04 1.30
CA SER A 150 3.11 -21.42 2.36
C SER A 150 2.36 -20.19 2.90
N VAL A 151 1.18 -20.42 3.49
CA VAL A 151 0.38 -19.35 4.13
C VAL A 151 1.19 -18.62 5.22
N ASP A 152 2.08 -19.32 5.91
CA ASP A 152 2.96 -18.71 6.93
C ASP A 152 3.91 -17.67 6.29
N GLN A 153 4.56 -18.04 5.20
CA GLN A 153 5.47 -17.15 4.47
C GLN A 153 4.72 -15.98 3.84
N GLN A 154 3.53 -16.24 3.29
CA GLN A 154 2.65 -15.18 2.75
C GLN A 154 2.24 -14.20 3.85
N LEU A 155 1.86 -14.70 5.04
CA LEU A 155 1.50 -13.87 6.19
C LEU A 155 2.69 -13.06 6.70
N CYS A 156 3.89 -13.66 6.83
CA CYS A 156 5.11 -12.94 7.20
C CYS A 156 5.41 -11.81 6.22
N ARG A 157 5.36 -12.08 4.90
CA ARG A 157 5.59 -11.08 3.86
C ARG A 157 4.60 -9.92 3.96
N TRP A 158 3.33 -10.24 4.12
CA TRP A 158 2.26 -9.25 4.20
C TRP A 158 2.38 -8.37 5.45
N LEU A 159 2.74 -8.97 6.59
CA LEU A 159 3.01 -8.25 7.84
C LEU A 159 4.21 -7.31 7.70
N LEU A 160 5.31 -7.78 7.12
CA LEU A 160 6.50 -6.97 6.91
C LEU A 160 6.24 -5.81 5.95
N LEU A 161 5.57 -6.05 4.81
CA LEU A 161 5.21 -4.99 3.88
C LEU A 161 4.27 -3.94 4.49
N SER A 162 3.37 -4.35 5.38
CA SER A 162 2.51 -3.43 6.12
C SER A 162 3.30 -2.66 7.18
N HIS A 163 4.18 -3.34 7.91
CA HIS A 163 5.01 -2.74 8.95
C HIS A 163 6.01 -1.71 8.41
N ASP A 164 6.58 -1.95 7.23
CA ASP A 164 7.47 -0.98 6.55
C ASP A 164 6.79 0.37 6.27
N ARG A 165 5.45 0.38 6.19
CA ARG A 165 4.62 1.53 5.82
C ARG A 165 3.88 2.18 6.99
N LEU A 166 4.04 1.62 8.20
CA LEU A 166 3.39 2.11 9.41
C LEU A 166 4.41 2.71 10.38
N PRO A 167 4.06 3.79 11.08
CA PRO A 167 4.93 4.36 12.13
C PRO A 167 4.84 3.58 13.45
N SER A 168 4.20 2.41 13.48
CA SER A 168 3.86 1.65 14.68
C SER A 168 3.95 0.16 14.44
N ASP A 169 4.39 -0.60 15.45
CA ASP A 169 4.41 -2.05 15.44
C ASP A 169 2.99 -2.67 15.55
N ARG A 170 1.96 -1.85 15.80
CA ARG A 170 0.57 -2.27 16.01
C ARG A 170 -0.24 -2.16 14.74
N LEU A 171 -0.92 -3.26 14.38
CA LEU A 171 -1.81 -3.39 13.23
C LEU A 171 -3.21 -3.81 13.70
N ILE A 172 -4.24 -3.07 13.30
CA ILE A 172 -5.64 -3.40 13.61
C ILE A 172 -6.23 -4.16 12.43
N MET A 173 -6.32 -5.50 12.54
CA MET A 173 -6.74 -6.37 11.43
C MET A 173 -7.39 -7.65 11.93
N THR A 174 -8.60 -7.94 11.46
CA THR A 174 -9.28 -9.21 11.78
C THR A 174 -8.73 -10.34 10.92
N GLN A 175 -8.89 -11.60 11.37
CA GLN A 175 -8.50 -12.77 10.57
C GLN A 175 -9.28 -12.86 9.26
N ASP A 176 -10.53 -12.41 9.23
CA ASP A 176 -11.35 -12.35 8.02
C ASP A 176 -10.76 -11.34 7.02
N LEU A 177 -10.33 -10.17 7.49
CA LEU A 177 -9.67 -9.18 6.65
C LEU A 177 -8.38 -9.76 6.06
N ILE A 178 -7.52 -10.33 6.89
CA ILE A 178 -6.25 -10.94 6.44
C ILE A 178 -6.51 -12.08 5.44
N SER A 179 -7.51 -12.94 5.70
CA SER A 179 -7.85 -14.05 4.80
C SER A 179 -8.33 -13.56 3.43
N ASN A 180 -9.13 -12.50 3.41
CA ASN A 180 -9.58 -11.85 2.17
C ASN A 180 -8.42 -11.19 1.40
N MET A 181 -7.46 -10.57 2.13
CA MET A 181 -6.27 -9.96 1.51
C MET A 181 -5.37 -11.03 0.87
N LEU A 182 -5.08 -12.11 1.60
CA LEU A 182 -4.21 -13.18 1.10
C LEU A 182 -4.91 -14.16 0.16
N GLY A 183 -6.24 -14.07 0.00
CA GLY A 183 -7.00 -14.99 -0.84
C GLY A 183 -6.99 -16.44 -0.33
N VAL A 184 -6.89 -16.65 0.98
CA VAL A 184 -6.80 -17.95 1.63
C VAL A 184 -7.96 -18.16 2.61
N ARG A 185 -8.19 -19.42 3.02
CA ARG A 185 -9.21 -19.73 4.03
C ARG A 185 -8.83 -19.18 5.41
N ARG A 186 -9.82 -18.70 6.16
CA ARG A 186 -9.63 -18.14 7.51
C ARG A 186 -8.90 -19.09 8.47
N GLU A 187 -9.18 -20.40 8.38
CA GLU A 187 -8.50 -21.41 9.17
C GLU A 187 -6.99 -21.41 8.94
N GLY A 188 -6.56 -21.21 7.69
CA GLY A 188 -5.14 -21.09 7.33
C GLY A 188 -4.47 -19.93 8.04
N ILE A 189 -5.13 -18.75 8.06
CA ILE A 189 -4.66 -17.57 8.81
C ILE A 189 -4.61 -17.85 10.30
N THR A 190 -5.65 -18.48 10.87
CA THR A 190 -5.69 -18.82 12.30
C THR A 190 -4.50 -19.71 12.69
N HIS A 191 -4.17 -20.72 11.87
CA HIS A 191 -3.04 -21.60 12.13
C HIS A 191 -1.70 -20.89 11.96
N ALA A 192 -1.52 -20.10 10.89
CA ALA A 192 -0.29 -19.34 10.64
C ALA A 192 -0.04 -18.34 11.77
N ALA A 193 -1.04 -17.52 12.14
CA ALA A 193 -0.91 -16.55 13.22
C ALA A 193 -0.57 -17.23 14.58
N LYS A 194 -1.18 -18.39 14.90
CA LYS A 194 -0.84 -19.14 16.10
C LYS A 194 0.62 -19.62 16.09
N ARG A 195 1.17 -20.02 14.93
CA ARG A 195 2.58 -20.41 14.82
C ARG A 195 3.50 -19.22 15.08
N LEU A 196 3.22 -18.06 14.47
CA LEU A 196 4.01 -16.85 14.70
C LEU A 196 3.92 -16.35 16.16
N GLN A 197 2.76 -16.49 16.82
CA GLN A 197 2.59 -16.18 18.24
C GLN A 197 3.43 -17.13 19.11
N ARG A 198 3.40 -18.45 18.85
CA ARG A 198 4.20 -19.43 19.59
C ARG A 198 5.71 -19.21 19.42
N ALA A 199 6.14 -18.72 18.25
CA ALA A 199 7.51 -18.33 17.99
C ALA A 199 7.90 -17.00 18.67
N GLY A 200 6.95 -16.27 19.25
CA GLY A 200 7.18 -14.98 19.91
C GLY A 200 7.34 -13.80 18.95
N TYR A 201 7.00 -13.96 17.68
CA TYR A 201 7.19 -12.90 16.67
C TYR A 201 6.08 -11.86 16.69
N ILE A 202 4.86 -12.26 17.09
CA ILE A 202 3.70 -11.37 17.16
C ILE A 202 2.86 -11.66 18.42
N THR A 203 2.06 -10.69 18.85
CA THR A 203 0.83 -10.93 19.63
C THR A 203 -0.37 -10.71 18.72
N TYR A 204 -1.45 -11.45 18.93
CA TYR A 204 -2.67 -11.27 18.17
C TYR A 204 -3.91 -11.63 18.99
N VAL A 205 -4.68 -10.62 19.36
CA VAL A 205 -5.88 -10.78 20.21
C VAL A 205 -7.03 -9.96 19.64
N ARG A 206 -8.13 -10.61 19.24
CA ARG A 206 -9.38 -9.95 18.81
C ARG A 206 -9.21 -8.89 17.71
N GLY A 207 -8.34 -9.13 16.74
CA GLY A 207 -8.10 -8.21 15.65
C GLY A 207 -7.02 -7.13 15.94
N ASP A 208 -6.42 -7.18 17.11
CA ASP A 208 -5.29 -6.33 17.50
C ASP A 208 -4.01 -7.15 17.42
N MET A 209 -3.13 -6.81 16.50
CA MET A 209 -1.85 -7.49 16.27
C MET A 209 -0.71 -6.53 16.56
N THR A 210 0.31 -7.01 17.28
CA THR A 210 1.56 -6.28 17.49
C THR A 210 2.74 -7.15 17.07
N ILE A 211 3.65 -6.59 16.27
CA ILE A 211 4.92 -7.21 15.92
C ILE A 211 5.87 -7.05 17.10
N LEU A 212 6.35 -8.17 17.66
CA LEU A 212 7.27 -8.20 18.79
C LEU A 212 8.72 -8.42 18.35
N ASP A 213 8.91 -9.26 17.32
CA ASP A 213 10.22 -9.59 16.77
C ASP A 213 10.19 -9.52 15.24
N ARG A 214 10.56 -8.36 14.72
CA ARG A 214 10.68 -8.14 13.28
C ARG A 214 11.73 -9.05 12.64
N LYS A 215 12.87 -9.27 13.30
CA LYS A 215 13.95 -10.13 12.78
C LYS A 215 13.49 -11.58 12.66
N GLY A 216 12.70 -12.05 13.62
CA GLY A 216 12.07 -13.36 13.56
C GLY A 216 11.13 -13.50 12.34
N LEU A 217 10.32 -12.47 12.03
CA LEU A 217 9.51 -12.45 10.81
C LEU A 217 10.37 -12.43 9.54
N GLU A 218 11.45 -11.64 9.51
CA GLU A 218 12.38 -11.57 8.38
C GLU A 218 13.12 -12.90 8.14
N SER A 219 13.40 -13.67 9.18
CA SER A 219 13.99 -15.02 9.05
C SER A 219 13.01 -16.08 8.58
N SER A 220 11.72 -15.83 8.72
CA SER A 220 10.63 -16.79 8.41
C SER A 220 9.91 -16.48 7.11
N VAL A 221 10.15 -15.30 6.51
CA VAL A 221 9.55 -14.90 5.25
C VAL A 221 10.26 -15.56 4.06
N CYS A 222 9.55 -15.66 2.93
CA CYS A 222 10.16 -16.04 1.65
C CYS A 222 10.93 -14.88 1.01
N GLU A 223 11.78 -15.19 0.05
CA GLU A 223 12.56 -14.24 -0.76
C GLU A 223 11.75 -13.14 -1.41
N CYS A 224 10.44 -13.36 -1.63
CA CYS A 224 9.54 -12.39 -2.25
C CYS A 224 9.49 -11.05 -1.52
N TYR A 225 9.68 -11.04 -0.20
CA TYR A 225 9.76 -9.80 0.57
C TYR A 225 11.02 -9.00 0.19
N GLN A 226 12.18 -9.66 0.20
CA GLN A 226 13.45 -8.99 -0.09
C GLN A 226 13.52 -8.49 -1.54
N VAL A 227 12.97 -9.24 -2.50
CA VAL A 227 12.90 -8.82 -3.91
C VAL A 227 12.13 -7.50 -4.04
N VAL A 228 10.94 -7.42 -3.42
CA VAL A 228 10.14 -6.18 -3.45
C VAL A 228 10.89 -5.03 -2.79
N ARG A 229 11.44 -5.24 -1.59
CA ARG A 229 12.16 -4.20 -0.85
C ARG A 229 13.36 -3.68 -1.64
N THR A 230 14.21 -4.57 -2.14
CA THR A 230 15.39 -4.20 -2.95
C THR A 230 14.99 -3.38 -4.18
N GLU A 231 13.89 -3.74 -4.85
CA GLU A 231 13.45 -3.03 -6.04
C GLU A 231 12.87 -1.64 -5.70
N TYR A 232 12.12 -1.52 -4.59
CA TYR A 232 11.67 -0.21 -4.10
C TYR A 232 12.86 0.69 -3.73
N ASP A 233 13.82 0.17 -2.97
CA ASP A 233 15.05 0.89 -2.59
C ASP A 233 15.83 1.34 -3.85
N ARG A 234 15.99 0.47 -4.85
CA ARG A 234 16.71 0.78 -6.09
C ARG A 234 16.03 1.86 -6.94
N LEU A 235 14.69 1.85 -6.99
CA LEU A 235 13.93 2.73 -7.88
C LEU A 235 13.56 4.06 -7.23
N LEU A 236 13.39 4.09 -5.91
CA LEU A 236 12.85 5.25 -5.20
C LEU A 236 13.85 5.91 -4.24
N ALA A 237 15.10 5.39 -4.17
CA ALA A 237 16.21 6.03 -3.45
C ALA A 237 16.88 7.11 -4.30
#